data_8355cb6dfa6fbe1ece356114e3f0b6d3
#
_entry.id   8355cb6dfa6fbe1ece356114e3f0b6d3
#
_cell.length_a   1.000
_cell.length_b   1.000
_cell.length_c   1.000
_cell.angle_alpha   90.00
_cell.angle_beta   90.00
_cell.angle_gamma   90.00
#
_symmetry.space_group_name_H-M   'P 1'
#
loop_
_entity.id
_entity.type
_entity.pdbx_description
1 polymer ?
#
loop_
_entity_poly.entity_id
_entity_poly.type
_entity_poly.pdbx_seq_one_letter_code
_entity_poly.pdbx_strand_id
1 'polypeptide(L)'
;KGGMVYLDGANLNALMGIAKPGHMGVDVLHMNLHKTFSTPHGGGGPGAGPVAVKRALSDYLPLPRVTRRGERFELEGNGPKSVGRVRSFFGSFGILVRAYAYILSLGGDGLEDASRMALLNANYIRKKLEKSYHLAYNEPCMHECIFTDRVQQRSGVTTLDIAKRLLETLPESQAQVA
;
A
#
# COMPACT_ATOMS: atom_id res chain seq x y z
N LYS A 1 -24.16 14.80 5.98
CA LYS A 1 -23.71 16.07 6.60
C LYS A 1 -22.60 16.76 5.77
N GLY A 2 -22.32 16.32 4.52
CA GLY A 2 -21.40 17.01 3.60
C GLY A 2 -19.90 16.79 3.86
N GLY A 3 -19.53 15.88 4.72
CA GLY A 3 -18.12 15.52 4.95
C GLY A 3 -17.53 14.72 3.79
N MET A 4 -16.21 14.82 3.59
CA MET A 4 -15.46 14.04 2.60
C MET A 4 -14.77 12.87 3.28
N VAL A 5 -14.58 11.77 2.53
CA VAL A 5 -13.92 10.56 3.00
C VAL A 5 -12.54 10.44 2.34
N TYR A 6 -11.50 10.46 3.18
CA TYR A 6 -10.15 10.15 2.76
C TYR A 6 -9.82 8.70 3.16
N LEU A 7 -9.36 7.91 2.21
CA LEU A 7 -8.83 6.58 2.46
C LEU A 7 -7.31 6.62 2.40
N ASP A 8 -6.70 6.25 3.51
CA ASP A 8 -5.28 5.93 3.53
C ASP A 8 -5.05 4.58 2.84
N GLY A 9 -4.61 4.64 1.59
CA GLY A 9 -4.30 3.49 0.76
C GLY A 9 -2.80 3.16 0.78
N ALA A 10 -2.07 3.50 1.85
CA ALA A 10 -0.66 3.18 1.97
C ALA A 10 -0.38 1.69 1.73
N ASN A 11 -1.30 0.82 2.13
CA ASN A 11 -1.28 -0.60 1.81
C ASN A 11 -2.65 -1.05 1.27
N LEU A 12 -2.69 -1.41 -0.01
CA LEU A 12 -3.88 -1.93 -0.70
C LEU A 12 -3.79 -3.42 -1.01
N ASN A 13 -2.87 -4.16 -0.38
CA ASN A 13 -2.59 -5.56 -0.71
C ASN A 13 -3.82 -6.48 -0.64
N ALA A 14 -4.80 -6.15 0.18
CA ALA A 14 -6.06 -6.91 0.26
C ALA A 14 -7.18 -6.38 -0.65
N LEU A 15 -6.99 -5.25 -1.31
CA LEU A 15 -8.04 -4.54 -2.06
C LEU A 15 -7.78 -4.50 -3.56
N MET A 16 -6.53 -4.70 -3.97
CA MET A 16 -6.07 -4.56 -5.35
C MET A 16 -6.82 -5.55 -6.26
N GLY A 17 -7.44 -5.02 -7.30
CA GLY A 17 -8.28 -5.82 -8.22
C GLY A 17 -9.67 -6.22 -7.68
N ILE A 18 -9.90 -6.13 -6.36
CA ILE A 18 -11.12 -6.60 -5.68
C ILE A 18 -12.08 -5.44 -5.36
N ALA A 19 -11.58 -4.39 -4.71
CA ALA A 19 -12.39 -3.29 -4.25
C ALA A 19 -12.21 -2.04 -5.13
N LYS A 20 -13.28 -1.27 -5.28
CA LYS A 20 -13.29 0.03 -5.97
C LYS A 20 -13.57 1.14 -4.96
N PRO A 21 -12.55 1.76 -4.35
CA PRO A 21 -12.74 2.74 -3.28
C PRO A 21 -13.70 3.87 -3.61
N GLY A 22 -13.68 4.37 -4.85
CA GLY A 22 -14.63 5.38 -5.31
C GLY A 22 -16.10 4.97 -5.21
N HIS A 23 -16.41 3.67 -5.43
CA HIS A 23 -17.77 3.13 -5.27
C HIS A 23 -18.16 2.94 -3.80
N MET A 24 -17.17 2.87 -2.90
CA MET A 24 -17.37 2.76 -1.46
C MET A 24 -17.59 4.12 -0.78
N GLY A 25 -17.66 5.21 -1.55
CA GLY A 25 -17.85 6.55 -1.03
C GLY A 25 -16.55 7.34 -0.79
N VAL A 26 -15.38 6.78 -1.05
CA VAL A 26 -14.09 7.45 -0.89
C VAL A 26 -13.96 8.61 -1.88
N ASP A 27 -13.58 9.78 -1.38
CA ASP A 27 -13.40 11.00 -2.19
C ASP A 27 -11.94 11.25 -2.56
N VAL A 28 -11.02 10.87 -1.66
CA VAL A 28 -9.57 10.99 -1.84
C VAL A 28 -8.91 9.68 -1.42
N LEU A 29 -7.99 9.19 -2.22
CA LEU A 29 -7.17 8.01 -1.95
C LEU A 29 -5.71 8.32 -2.25
N HIS A 30 -4.79 8.05 -1.33
CA HIS A 30 -3.39 7.93 -1.68
C HIS A 30 -2.94 6.47 -1.72
N MET A 31 -1.90 6.19 -2.46
CA MET A 31 -1.33 4.84 -2.62
C MET A 31 0.19 4.90 -2.46
N ASN A 32 0.78 3.90 -1.81
CA ASN A 32 2.23 3.75 -1.81
C ASN A 32 2.65 2.67 -2.81
N LEU A 33 3.40 3.08 -3.83
CA LEU A 33 3.86 2.14 -4.87
C LEU A 33 4.84 1.12 -4.32
N HIS A 34 5.65 1.49 -3.33
CA HIS A 34 6.63 0.63 -2.66
C HIS A 34 6.03 -0.41 -1.69
N LYS A 35 4.73 -0.44 -1.52
CA LYS A 35 4.02 -1.48 -0.74
C LYS A 35 3.24 -2.40 -1.68
N THR A 36 2.18 -1.89 -2.27
CA THR A 36 1.22 -2.67 -3.05
C THR A 36 1.69 -2.98 -4.48
N PHE A 37 2.54 -2.14 -5.08
CA PHE A 37 2.95 -2.25 -6.48
C PHE A 37 4.42 -2.64 -6.66
N SER A 38 5.02 -3.28 -5.64
CA SER A 38 6.33 -3.94 -5.71
C SER A 38 7.49 -3.06 -6.18
N THR A 39 7.49 -1.78 -5.81
CA THR A 39 8.60 -0.90 -6.11
C THR A 39 9.55 -0.76 -4.92
N PRO A 40 10.85 -0.43 -5.12
CA PRO A 40 11.76 -0.17 -4.02
C PRO A 40 11.40 1.11 -3.27
N HIS A 41 11.73 1.16 -1.99
CA HIS A 41 11.60 2.32 -1.10
C HIS A 41 12.97 2.96 -0.77
N GLY A 42 14.04 2.18 -0.86
CA GLY A 42 15.41 2.62 -0.66
C GLY A 42 15.72 3.13 0.76
N GLY A 43 15.08 2.54 1.78
CA GLY A 43 15.28 2.97 3.17
C GLY A 43 14.82 4.40 3.46
N GLY A 44 13.76 4.87 2.79
CA GLY A 44 13.28 6.25 2.85
C GLY A 44 13.69 7.11 1.64
N GLY A 45 14.20 6.45 0.58
CA GLY A 45 14.65 7.07 -0.66
C GLY A 45 13.53 7.30 -1.68
N PRO A 46 13.61 6.71 -2.90
CA PRO A 46 12.83 7.12 -4.06
C PRO A 46 11.37 6.63 -4.06
N GLY A 47 10.67 6.74 -2.95
CA GLY A 47 9.24 6.40 -2.87
C GLY A 47 8.38 7.26 -3.78
N ALA A 48 7.19 6.77 -4.14
CA ALA A 48 6.15 7.53 -4.83
C ALA A 48 4.79 7.18 -4.23
N GLY A 49 3.93 8.20 -4.11
CA GLY A 49 2.60 8.11 -3.52
C GLY A 49 1.57 8.81 -4.39
N PRO A 50 1.09 8.19 -5.47
CA PRO A 50 0.02 8.76 -6.27
C PRO A 50 -1.23 9.06 -5.44
N VAL A 51 -1.89 10.17 -5.75
CA VAL A 51 -3.16 10.56 -5.13
C VAL A 51 -4.25 10.53 -6.19
N ALA A 52 -5.31 9.78 -5.93
CA ALA A 52 -6.52 9.75 -6.73
C ALA A 52 -7.65 10.50 -6.02
N VAL A 53 -8.44 11.25 -6.77
CA VAL A 53 -9.56 12.01 -6.23
C VAL A 53 -10.81 11.83 -7.10
N LYS A 54 -11.99 12.01 -6.52
CA LYS A 54 -13.21 12.18 -7.30
C LYS A 54 -13.13 13.43 -8.17
N ARG A 55 -13.88 13.42 -9.29
CA ARG A 55 -13.89 14.51 -10.27
C ARG A 55 -14.13 15.89 -9.66
N ALA A 56 -14.98 15.98 -8.66
CA ALA A 56 -15.28 17.24 -7.97
C ALA A 56 -14.06 17.89 -7.29
N LEU A 57 -13.02 17.10 -7.01
CA LEU A 57 -11.78 17.56 -6.36
C LEU A 57 -10.61 17.74 -7.35
N SER A 58 -10.78 17.40 -8.62
CA SER A 58 -9.68 17.45 -9.61
C SER A 58 -9.05 18.83 -9.75
N ASP A 59 -9.85 19.89 -9.63
CA ASP A 59 -9.39 21.28 -9.78
C ASP A 59 -8.48 21.76 -8.64
N TYR A 60 -8.53 21.06 -7.50
CA TYR A 60 -7.76 21.40 -6.31
C TYR A 60 -6.39 20.68 -6.24
N LEU A 61 -6.15 19.73 -7.15
CA LEU A 61 -4.88 18.99 -7.18
C LEU A 61 -3.69 19.92 -7.42
N PRO A 62 -2.48 19.54 -6.93
CA PRO A 62 -1.25 20.28 -7.20
C PRO A 62 -0.95 20.46 -8.69
N LEU A 63 -0.22 21.50 -9.02
CA LEU A 63 0.25 21.83 -10.36
C LEU A 63 1.77 21.87 -10.40
N PRO A 64 2.39 21.70 -11.60
CA PRO A 64 1.77 21.30 -12.87
C PRO A 64 1.35 19.83 -12.87
N ARG A 65 0.34 19.50 -13.65
CA ARG A 65 -0.11 18.13 -13.89
C ARG A 65 -0.07 17.79 -15.39
N VAL A 66 0.12 16.52 -15.69
CA VAL A 66 0.08 16.04 -17.08
C VAL A 66 -1.38 15.90 -17.51
N THR A 67 -1.75 16.57 -18.58
CA THR A 67 -3.09 16.49 -19.20
C THR A 67 -2.96 15.97 -20.63
N ARG A 68 -3.96 15.20 -21.08
CA ARG A 68 -4.00 14.73 -22.47
C ARG A 68 -4.91 15.69 -23.28
N ARG A 69 -4.34 16.23 -24.38
CA ARG A 69 -5.07 17.03 -25.37
C ARG A 69 -4.97 16.34 -26.74
N GLY A 70 -6.03 15.61 -27.10
CA GLY A 70 -6.01 14.77 -28.29
C GLY A 70 -4.97 13.65 -28.15
N GLU A 71 -3.97 13.62 -29.03
CA GLU A 71 -2.89 12.62 -29.01
C GLU A 71 -1.63 13.09 -28.26
N ARG A 72 -1.61 14.32 -27.76
CA ARG A 72 -0.44 14.89 -27.07
C ARG A 72 -0.67 14.99 -25.56
N PHE A 73 0.43 14.91 -24.83
CA PHE A 73 0.46 15.19 -23.41
C PHE A 73 1.11 16.54 -23.17
N GLU A 74 0.49 17.36 -22.35
CA GLU A 74 0.95 18.71 -22.02
C GLU A 74 0.98 18.89 -20.49
N LEU A 75 1.84 19.82 -20.04
CA LEU A 75 1.86 20.22 -18.64
C LEU A 75 0.92 21.39 -18.43
N GLU A 76 -0.14 21.16 -17.68
CA GLU A 76 -1.06 22.21 -17.24
C GLU A 76 -0.48 22.89 -16.00
N GLY A 77 -0.10 24.16 -16.16
CA GLY A 77 0.55 24.96 -15.10
C GLY A 77 -0.38 25.94 -14.36
N ASN A 78 -1.61 26.12 -14.83
CA ASN A 78 -2.54 27.11 -14.30
C ASN A 78 -3.84 26.44 -13.82
N GLY A 79 -4.27 26.79 -12.62
CA GLY A 79 -5.54 26.33 -12.07
C GLY A 79 -5.91 27.16 -10.84
N PRO A 80 -6.97 28.03 -10.94
CA PRO A 80 -7.29 29.02 -9.90
C PRO A 80 -7.70 28.40 -8.57
N LYS A 81 -8.09 27.12 -8.56
CA LYS A 81 -8.47 26.38 -7.36
C LYS A 81 -7.35 25.46 -6.82
N SER A 82 -6.27 25.31 -7.57
CA SER A 82 -5.17 24.44 -7.17
C SER A 82 -4.41 25.02 -5.98
N VAL A 83 -3.88 24.12 -5.13
CA VAL A 83 -2.94 24.48 -4.06
C VAL A 83 -1.56 24.92 -4.61
N GLY A 84 -1.37 24.87 -5.91
CA GLY A 84 -0.12 25.25 -6.56
C GLY A 84 0.92 24.14 -6.59
N ARG A 85 2.18 24.52 -6.72
CA ARG A 85 3.31 23.60 -6.80
C ARG A 85 3.70 23.15 -5.37
N VAL A 86 3.64 21.83 -5.13
CA VAL A 86 4.01 21.23 -3.84
C VAL A 86 5.46 20.75 -3.82
N ARG A 87 6.00 20.33 -4.99
CA ARG A 87 7.37 19.81 -5.15
C ARG A 87 8.07 20.41 -6.36
N SER A 88 9.39 20.39 -6.34
CA SER A 88 10.23 20.87 -7.45
C SER A 88 10.29 19.91 -8.64
N PHE A 89 9.88 18.64 -8.49
CA PHE A 89 9.88 17.60 -9.51
C PHE A 89 8.54 16.82 -9.51
N PHE A 90 8.31 16.00 -10.54
CA PHE A 90 7.02 15.35 -10.81
C PHE A 90 6.91 13.93 -10.22
N GLY A 91 7.78 13.55 -9.31
CA GLY A 91 7.86 12.23 -8.72
C GLY A 91 9.04 11.42 -9.25
N SER A 92 9.30 10.28 -8.61
CA SER A 92 10.39 9.37 -8.98
C SER A 92 10.02 8.58 -10.24
N PHE A 93 10.43 9.06 -11.41
CA PHE A 93 10.06 8.47 -12.71
C PHE A 93 10.35 6.96 -12.78
N GLY A 94 11.54 6.53 -12.35
CA GLY A 94 11.90 5.11 -12.36
C GLY A 94 10.97 4.23 -11.50
N ILE A 95 10.45 4.77 -10.39
CA ILE A 95 9.47 4.08 -9.54
C ILE A 95 8.11 3.98 -10.24
N LEU A 96 7.69 5.03 -10.91
CA LEU A 96 6.44 5.00 -11.69
C LEU A 96 6.50 3.97 -12.82
N VAL A 97 7.62 3.89 -13.54
CA VAL A 97 7.84 2.89 -14.60
C VAL A 97 7.83 1.46 -14.04
N ARG A 98 8.48 1.23 -12.89
CA ARG A 98 8.48 -0.09 -12.24
C ARG A 98 7.07 -0.52 -11.82
N ALA A 99 6.30 0.36 -11.18
CA ALA A 99 4.91 0.08 -10.83
C ALA A 99 4.06 -0.20 -12.07
N TYR A 100 4.25 0.57 -13.13
CA TYR A 100 3.55 0.37 -14.41
C TYR A 100 3.88 -1.00 -15.03
N ALA A 101 5.16 -1.37 -15.07
CA ALA A 101 5.59 -2.68 -15.56
C ALA A 101 5.00 -3.83 -14.71
N TYR A 102 4.99 -3.69 -13.39
CA TYR A 102 4.35 -4.66 -12.49
C TYR A 102 2.86 -4.84 -12.79
N ILE A 103 2.13 -3.73 -12.92
CA ILE A 103 0.69 -3.74 -13.24
C ILE A 103 0.44 -4.39 -14.60
N LEU A 104 1.24 -4.07 -15.61
CA LEU A 104 1.12 -4.66 -16.95
C LEU A 104 1.44 -6.15 -16.96
N SER A 105 2.44 -6.59 -16.19
CA SER A 105 2.86 -8.00 -16.16
C SER A 105 1.81 -8.90 -15.51
N LEU A 106 1.08 -8.40 -14.53
CA LEU A 106 0.03 -9.15 -13.84
C LEU A 106 -1.34 -9.03 -14.52
N GLY A 107 -1.63 -7.90 -15.13
CA GLY A 107 -2.96 -7.60 -15.62
C GLY A 107 -3.99 -7.49 -14.49
N GLY A 108 -5.27 -7.38 -14.86
CA GLY A 108 -6.36 -7.27 -13.88
C GLY A 108 -6.50 -8.52 -13.00
N ASP A 109 -6.50 -9.69 -13.63
CA ASP A 109 -6.69 -10.97 -12.96
C ASP A 109 -5.52 -11.28 -12.01
N GLY A 110 -4.28 -11.06 -12.47
CA GLY A 110 -3.11 -11.30 -11.63
C GLY A 110 -3.01 -10.35 -10.42
N LEU A 111 -3.49 -9.11 -10.54
CA LEU A 111 -3.60 -8.18 -9.41
C LEU A 111 -4.63 -8.67 -8.38
N GLU A 112 -5.78 -9.17 -8.83
CA GLU A 112 -6.80 -9.77 -7.97
C GLU A 112 -6.26 -11.02 -7.28
N ASP A 113 -5.61 -11.91 -8.02
CA ASP A 113 -5.01 -13.14 -7.48
C ASP A 113 -3.93 -12.83 -6.43
N ALA A 114 -3.10 -11.82 -6.64
CA ALA A 114 -2.13 -11.38 -5.64
C ALA A 114 -2.81 -10.95 -4.32
N SER A 115 -3.91 -10.21 -4.40
CA SER A 115 -4.70 -9.84 -3.21
C SER A 115 -5.33 -11.04 -2.54
N ARG A 116 -5.95 -11.95 -3.29
CA ARG A 116 -6.55 -13.18 -2.77
C ARG A 116 -5.52 -14.06 -2.08
N MET A 117 -4.33 -14.19 -2.66
CA MET A 117 -3.23 -14.96 -2.08
C MET A 117 -2.71 -14.30 -0.79
N ALA A 118 -2.62 -12.97 -0.73
CA ALA A 118 -2.24 -12.26 0.49
C ALA A 118 -3.21 -12.54 1.64
N LEU A 119 -4.52 -12.54 1.38
CA LEU A 119 -5.54 -12.88 2.37
C LEU A 119 -5.42 -14.34 2.82
N LEU A 120 -5.23 -15.26 1.88
CA LEU A 120 -5.08 -16.68 2.17
C LEU A 120 -3.87 -16.93 3.08
N ASN A 121 -2.73 -16.36 2.73
CA ASN A 121 -1.48 -16.51 3.48
C ASN A 121 -1.61 -15.96 4.91
N ALA A 122 -2.19 -14.78 5.10
CA ALA A 122 -2.38 -14.19 6.42
C ALA A 122 -3.29 -15.05 7.29
N ASN A 123 -4.42 -15.52 6.74
CA ASN A 123 -5.35 -16.38 7.48
C ASN A 123 -4.78 -17.78 7.74
N TYR A 124 -3.96 -18.32 6.84
CA TYR A 124 -3.24 -19.57 7.07
C TYR A 124 -2.25 -19.43 8.24
N ILE A 125 -1.42 -18.38 8.25
CA ILE A 125 -0.50 -18.09 9.34
C ILE A 125 -1.26 -17.91 10.66
N ARG A 126 -2.33 -17.12 10.65
CA ARG A 126 -3.21 -16.91 11.79
C ARG A 126 -3.68 -18.25 12.37
N LYS A 127 -4.20 -19.12 11.50
CA LYS A 127 -4.73 -20.42 11.92
C LYS A 127 -3.65 -21.40 12.42
N LYS A 128 -2.47 -21.35 11.82
CA LYS A 128 -1.33 -22.19 12.26
C LYS A 128 -0.79 -21.79 13.61
N LEU A 129 -0.75 -20.49 13.92
CA LEU A 129 -0.10 -19.96 15.11
C LEU A 129 -1.08 -19.68 16.27
N GLU A 130 -2.41 -19.75 16.07
CA GLU A 130 -3.41 -19.41 17.09
C GLU A 130 -3.29 -20.21 18.39
N LYS A 131 -2.70 -21.42 18.34
CA LYS A 131 -2.49 -22.27 19.53
C LYS A 131 -1.20 -21.94 20.29
N SER A 132 -0.23 -21.31 19.61
CA SER A 132 1.09 -20.99 20.15
C SER A 132 1.22 -19.55 20.60
N TYR A 133 0.47 -18.64 19.99
CA TYR A 133 0.49 -17.21 20.28
C TYR A 133 -0.90 -16.69 20.57
N HIS A 134 -0.97 -15.67 21.40
CA HIS A 134 -2.23 -14.98 21.66
C HIS A 134 -2.59 -14.08 20.47
N LEU A 135 -3.73 -14.34 19.85
CA LEU A 135 -4.32 -13.47 18.82
C LEU A 135 -4.94 -12.24 19.48
N ALA A 136 -4.56 -11.04 19.06
CA ALA A 136 -5.22 -9.82 19.52
C ALA A 136 -6.68 -9.74 19.04
N TYR A 137 -6.94 -10.25 17.82
CA TYR A 137 -8.26 -10.34 17.21
C TYR A 137 -8.43 -11.74 16.61
N ASN A 138 -9.35 -12.53 17.14
CA ASN A 138 -9.56 -13.92 16.72
C ASN A 138 -10.66 -14.04 15.65
N GLU A 139 -10.57 -13.22 14.61
CA GLU A 139 -11.49 -13.22 13.48
C GLU A 139 -10.71 -13.34 12.17
N PRO A 140 -11.33 -13.74 11.05
CA PRO A 140 -10.69 -13.70 9.75
C PRO A 140 -10.10 -12.30 9.47
N CYS A 141 -8.86 -12.26 9.05
CA CYS A 141 -8.15 -11.02 8.75
C CYS A 141 -8.05 -10.78 7.24
N MET A 142 -7.71 -9.57 6.85
CA MET A 142 -7.35 -9.24 5.48
C MET A 142 -5.94 -9.81 5.18
N HIS A 143 -4.96 -8.97 4.90
CA HIS A 143 -3.60 -9.43 4.56
C HIS A 143 -2.62 -9.40 5.74
N GLU A 144 -3.10 -9.09 6.94
CA GLU A 144 -2.31 -8.99 8.16
C GLU A 144 -3.05 -9.58 9.35
N CYS A 145 -2.32 -10.23 10.27
CA CYS A 145 -2.84 -10.69 11.55
C CYS A 145 -1.91 -10.25 12.68
N ILE A 146 -2.48 -10.01 13.86
CA ILE A 146 -1.75 -9.46 15.00
C ILE A 146 -1.68 -10.52 16.10
N PHE A 147 -0.44 -10.89 16.43
CA PHE A 147 -0.12 -11.73 17.57
C PHE A 147 0.50 -10.88 18.68
N THR A 148 0.32 -11.30 19.92
CA THR A 148 0.97 -10.73 21.09
C THR A 148 1.78 -11.78 21.81
N ASP A 149 2.78 -11.34 22.57
CA ASP A 149 3.64 -12.20 23.39
C ASP A 149 3.02 -12.58 24.76
N ARG A 150 1.73 -12.32 24.96
CA ARG A 150 1.01 -12.52 26.24
C ARG A 150 1.21 -13.92 26.83
N VAL A 151 1.35 -14.94 25.99
CA VAL A 151 1.60 -16.32 26.43
C VAL A 151 3.06 -16.48 26.83
N GLN A 152 3.98 -15.96 26.02
CA GLN A 152 5.42 -16.08 26.16
C GLN A 152 5.99 -15.26 27.33
N GLN A 153 5.36 -14.14 27.65
CA GLN A 153 5.74 -13.28 28.78
C GLN A 153 5.79 -14.06 30.12
N ARG A 154 4.98 -15.10 30.26
CA ARG A 154 5.00 -15.98 31.46
C ARG A 154 6.37 -16.68 31.64
N SER A 155 7.14 -16.84 30.57
CA SER A 155 8.49 -17.42 30.54
C SER A 155 9.58 -16.36 30.37
N GLY A 156 9.24 -15.08 30.53
CA GLY A 156 10.19 -13.96 30.37
C GLY A 156 10.56 -13.62 28.92
N VAL A 157 9.86 -14.18 27.94
CA VAL A 157 10.12 -13.93 26.50
C VAL A 157 9.24 -12.80 25.99
N THR A 158 9.86 -11.79 25.39
CA THR A 158 9.19 -10.61 24.83
C THR A 158 9.01 -10.70 23.32
N THR A 159 8.15 -9.84 22.76
CA THR A 159 7.99 -9.70 21.30
C THR A 159 9.33 -9.42 20.60
N LEU A 160 10.22 -8.64 21.24
CA LEU A 160 11.55 -8.37 20.69
C LEU A 160 12.41 -9.63 20.60
N ASP A 161 12.34 -10.50 21.60
CA ASP A 161 13.09 -11.76 21.60
C ASP A 161 12.59 -12.69 20.49
N ILE A 162 11.26 -12.74 20.31
CA ILE A 162 10.64 -13.50 19.22
C ILE A 162 11.10 -12.94 17.86
N ALA A 163 11.08 -11.62 17.67
CA ALA A 163 11.50 -10.99 16.44
C ALA A 163 12.98 -11.27 16.11
N LYS A 164 13.87 -11.14 17.10
CA LYS A 164 15.31 -11.49 16.96
C LYS A 164 15.48 -12.93 16.53
N ARG A 165 14.78 -13.86 17.18
CA ARG A 165 14.87 -15.29 16.86
C ARG A 165 14.39 -15.60 15.45
N LEU A 166 13.33 -14.95 15.00
CA LEU A 166 12.83 -15.09 13.62
C LEU A 166 13.88 -14.59 12.61
N LEU A 167 14.51 -13.44 12.85
CA LEU A 167 15.57 -12.92 11.98
C LEU A 167 16.76 -13.88 11.89
N GLU A 168 17.19 -14.49 13.00
CA GLU A 168 18.26 -15.47 13.02
C GLU A 168 17.96 -16.75 12.22
N THR A 169 16.68 -17.07 12.02
CA THR A 169 16.24 -18.26 11.29
C THR A 169 15.94 -18.00 9.82
N LEU A 170 15.90 -16.74 9.40
CA LEU A 170 15.73 -16.37 7.99
C LEU A 170 17.03 -16.64 7.21
N PRO A 171 16.94 -17.18 5.98
CA PRO A 171 18.10 -17.24 5.09
C PRO A 171 18.67 -15.83 4.85
N GLU A 172 20.00 -15.70 4.78
CA GLU A 172 20.69 -14.41 4.58
C GLU A 172 20.14 -13.60 3.40
N SER A 173 19.68 -14.28 2.34
CA SER A 173 19.06 -13.64 1.16
C SER A 173 17.71 -12.95 1.45
N GLN A 174 17.04 -13.29 2.56
CA GLN A 174 15.75 -12.69 2.95
C GLN A 174 15.92 -11.65 4.06
N ALA A 175 16.99 -11.71 4.84
CA ALA A 175 17.29 -10.75 5.90
C ALA A 175 17.60 -9.33 5.37
N GLN A 176 17.95 -9.20 4.09
CA GLN A 176 18.24 -7.90 3.44
C GLN A 176 16.99 -7.16 2.94
N VAL A 177 15.81 -7.73 3.04
CA VAL A 177 14.56 -7.18 2.49
C VAL A 177 13.60 -6.72 3.60
N ALA A 178 13.88 -7.03 4.84
CA ALA A 178 13.17 -6.55 6.04
C ALA A 178 13.87 -5.30 6.63
#